data_abba103bee5a51e30d51f1c6405a5034
#
_entry.id   abba103bee5a51e30d51f1c6405a5034
#
_cell.length_a   1.000
_cell.length_b   1.000
_cell.length_c   1.000
_cell.angle_alpha   90.00
_cell.angle_beta   90.00
_cell.angle_gamma   90.00
#
_symmetry.space_group_name_H-M   'P 1'
#
loop_
_entity.id
_entity.type
_entity.pdbx_description
1 polymer ?
#
loop_
_entity_poly.entity_id
_entity_poly.type
_entity_poly.pdbx_seq_one_letter_code
_entity_poly.pdbx_strand_id
1 'polypeptide(L)'
;LAVIDMNGNLLDIAVIYPHEPKNDKIGSAKILRELIDKYNVKLISIGNGTASRESEAFVSETIKGLDVKYIITNEAGASVYSASKLAIEEFPDLTVEKRSAISIARRVEDPLSELVKIDPKSIGVGEYQYDVNQSNLSDALKYTVESVVNKVGVNLNTASSSILSYISGLTKKVVTSIMDYKTKNKFERREELKNVKGVTPKVYEQAIGFLRVPTSTNILDNTGIHPENYNDAKKVLDYLKLDISDIYKPEFKSALTNADVDKVSSETNVNAYTVADIIKELLSPGLDPRDELPAPFLKSNILTINDLTVGMELTGTVRNVASFGAFIDIGLHGSSTTRSPRMRSALPLREIPAGMRTCSAFPWYHPSPAVSGVLRQNR
;
A
#
# COMPACT_ATOMS: atom_id res chain seq x y z
N LEU A 1 -9.22 -16.22 -11.01
CA LEU A 1 -8.55 -16.21 -9.71
C LEU A 1 -7.05 -16.30 -9.90
N ALA A 2 -6.28 -15.56 -9.11
CA ALA A 2 -4.83 -15.69 -9.00
C ALA A 2 -4.46 -15.79 -7.52
N VAL A 3 -3.60 -16.73 -7.18
CA VAL A 3 -3.04 -16.88 -5.83
C VAL A 3 -1.60 -16.39 -5.87
N ILE A 4 -1.27 -15.46 -4.99
CA ILE A 4 0.07 -14.89 -4.86
C ILE A 4 0.61 -15.14 -3.45
N ASP A 5 1.94 -15.16 -3.32
CA ASP A 5 2.60 -15.15 -2.02
C ASP A 5 2.78 -13.72 -1.49
N MET A 6 3.35 -13.58 -0.30
CA MET A 6 3.67 -12.29 0.36
C MET A 6 4.69 -11.43 -0.41
N ASN A 7 5.37 -11.99 -1.41
CA ASN A 7 6.30 -11.27 -2.27
C ASN A 7 5.68 -10.90 -3.63
N GLY A 8 4.38 -11.20 -3.82
CA GLY A 8 3.67 -10.99 -5.07
C GLY A 8 3.99 -12.01 -6.17
N ASN A 9 4.64 -13.14 -5.85
CA ASN A 9 4.89 -14.20 -6.84
C ASN A 9 3.61 -15.01 -7.07
N LEU A 10 3.35 -15.34 -8.34
CA LEU A 10 2.22 -16.18 -8.70
C LEU A 10 2.45 -17.63 -8.25
N LEU A 11 1.54 -18.16 -7.43
CA LEU A 11 1.55 -19.55 -6.98
C LEU A 11 0.62 -20.44 -7.79
N ASP A 12 -0.59 -19.94 -8.09
CA ASP A 12 -1.59 -20.70 -8.86
C ASP A 12 -2.56 -19.74 -9.56
N ILE A 13 -3.22 -20.27 -10.60
CA ILE A 13 -4.22 -19.50 -11.35
C ILE A 13 -5.37 -20.39 -11.80
N ALA A 14 -6.60 -19.97 -11.56
CA ALA A 14 -7.79 -20.68 -11.96
C ALA A 14 -8.82 -19.75 -12.60
N VAL A 15 -9.68 -20.30 -13.44
CA VAL A 15 -10.81 -19.57 -14.03
C VAL A 15 -12.10 -20.14 -13.46
N ILE A 16 -12.96 -19.26 -12.97
CA ILE A 16 -14.28 -19.62 -12.43
C ILE A 16 -15.36 -18.81 -13.16
N TYR A 17 -16.57 -19.32 -13.13
CA TYR A 17 -17.73 -18.72 -13.82
C TYR A 17 -18.95 -18.66 -12.89
N PRO A 18 -18.89 -17.91 -11.76
CA PRO A 18 -19.99 -17.87 -10.80
C PRO A 18 -21.20 -17.06 -11.29
N HIS A 19 -21.05 -16.30 -12.37
CA HIS A 19 -22.05 -15.39 -12.93
C HIS A 19 -22.55 -15.86 -14.30
N GLU A 20 -23.65 -15.27 -14.76
CA GLU A 20 -24.12 -15.50 -16.13
C GLU A 20 -23.07 -15.16 -17.20
N PRO A 21 -23.05 -15.87 -18.31
CA PRO A 21 -24.05 -16.85 -18.78
C PRO A 21 -23.88 -18.27 -18.22
N LYS A 22 -22.75 -18.66 -17.66
CA LYS A 22 -22.52 -20.03 -17.17
C LYS A 22 -23.16 -20.31 -15.82
N ASN A 23 -23.16 -19.32 -14.90
CA ASN A 23 -23.75 -19.36 -13.56
C ASN A 23 -23.38 -20.62 -12.75
N ASP A 24 -22.14 -21.11 -12.89
CA ASP A 24 -21.62 -22.26 -12.16
C ASP A 24 -21.11 -21.83 -10.77
N LYS A 25 -22.03 -21.56 -9.86
CA LYS A 25 -21.69 -21.17 -8.48
C LYS A 25 -21.08 -22.31 -7.69
N ILE A 26 -21.59 -23.54 -7.86
CA ILE A 26 -21.14 -24.70 -7.07
C ILE A 26 -19.72 -25.09 -7.45
N GLY A 27 -19.42 -25.25 -8.73
CA GLY A 27 -18.06 -25.56 -9.20
C GLY A 27 -17.08 -24.45 -8.88
N SER A 28 -17.51 -23.19 -9.05
CA SER A 28 -16.69 -22.02 -8.70
C SER A 28 -16.36 -21.94 -7.21
N ALA A 29 -17.33 -22.24 -6.33
CA ALA A 29 -17.12 -22.25 -4.88
C ALA A 29 -16.18 -23.39 -4.45
N LYS A 30 -16.29 -24.55 -5.09
CA LYS A 30 -15.38 -25.68 -4.84
C LYS A 30 -13.94 -25.30 -5.16
N ILE A 31 -13.68 -24.74 -6.36
CA ILE A 31 -12.35 -24.31 -6.79
C ILE A 31 -11.79 -23.23 -5.82
N LEU A 32 -12.60 -22.25 -5.42
CA LEU A 32 -12.17 -21.21 -4.51
C LEU A 32 -11.76 -21.79 -3.15
N ARG A 33 -12.55 -22.71 -2.57
CA ARG A 33 -12.21 -23.36 -1.29
C ARG A 33 -10.97 -24.24 -1.40
N GLU A 34 -10.82 -25.00 -2.47
CA GLU A 34 -9.59 -25.81 -2.71
C GLU A 34 -8.34 -24.94 -2.77
N LEU A 35 -8.38 -23.76 -3.40
CA LEU A 35 -7.27 -22.82 -3.42
C LEU A 35 -7.01 -22.21 -2.04
N ILE A 36 -8.06 -21.86 -1.29
CA ILE A 36 -7.93 -21.35 0.07
C ILE A 36 -7.22 -22.36 0.96
N ASP A 37 -7.65 -23.60 0.94
CA ASP A 37 -7.10 -24.67 1.78
C ASP A 37 -5.67 -25.03 1.35
N LYS A 38 -5.43 -25.18 0.05
CA LYS A 38 -4.11 -25.55 -0.52
C LYS A 38 -3.01 -24.53 -0.19
N TYR A 39 -3.32 -23.26 -0.23
CA TYR A 39 -2.34 -22.17 -0.05
C TYR A 39 -2.50 -21.41 1.27
N ASN A 40 -3.42 -21.83 2.15
CA ASN A 40 -3.73 -21.16 3.41
C ASN A 40 -4.03 -19.66 3.20
N VAL A 41 -4.87 -19.34 2.22
CA VAL A 41 -5.20 -17.96 1.86
C VAL A 41 -5.91 -17.28 3.03
N LYS A 42 -5.48 -16.08 3.41
CA LYS A 42 -6.06 -15.29 4.50
C LYS A 42 -6.85 -14.08 4.01
N LEU A 43 -6.53 -13.58 2.81
CA LEU A 43 -7.14 -12.39 2.25
C LEU A 43 -7.47 -12.58 0.78
N ILE A 44 -8.68 -12.17 0.39
CA ILE A 44 -9.15 -12.19 -1.00
C ILE A 44 -9.33 -10.74 -1.47
N SER A 45 -8.68 -10.38 -2.57
CA SER A 45 -8.84 -9.11 -3.25
C SER A 45 -9.87 -9.23 -4.37
N ILE A 46 -10.86 -8.34 -4.38
CA ILE A 46 -11.91 -8.29 -5.40
C ILE A 46 -11.82 -6.92 -6.09
N GLY A 47 -11.69 -6.89 -7.42
CA GLY A 47 -11.71 -5.65 -8.18
C GLY A 47 -13.05 -4.91 -8.05
N ASN A 48 -13.03 -3.58 -8.13
CA ASN A 48 -14.21 -2.73 -8.00
C ASN A 48 -14.94 -2.45 -9.33
N GLY A 49 -14.73 -3.29 -10.35
CA GLY A 49 -15.33 -3.14 -11.69
C GLY A 49 -16.78 -3.61 -11.80
N THR A 50 -17.18 -3.94 -13.03
CA THR A 50 -18.59 -4.15 -13.41
C THR A 50 -19.31 -5.22 -12.57
N ALA A 51 -18.66 -6.38 -12.33
CA ALA A 51 -19.24 -7.50 -11.58
C ALA A 51 -18.76 -7.55 -10.11
N SER A 52 -18.33 -6.42 -9.56
CA SER A 52 -17.77 -6.37 -8.20
C SER A 52 -18.74 -6.82 -7.13
N ARG A 53 -20.01 -6.40 -7.21
CA ARG A 53 -21.04 -6.72 -6.23
C ARG A 53 -21.42 -8.19 -6.25
N GLU A 54 -21.61 -8.72 -7.44
CA GLU A 54 -21.93 -10.14 -7.63
C GLU A 54 -20.77 -11.02 -7.15
N SER A 55 -19.53 -10.60 -7.45
CA SER A 55 -18.32 -11.28 -6.98
C SER A 55 -18.17 -11.18 -5.46
N GLU A 56 -18.45 -10.03 -4.87
CA GLU A 56 -18.45 -9.84 -3.42
C GLU A 56 -19.49 -10.77 -2.74
N ALA A 57 -20.72 -10.83 -3.27
CA ALA A 57 -21.76 -11.71 -2.76
C ALA A 57 -21.34 -13.20 -2.84
N PHE A 58 -20.81 -13.61 -3.98
CA PHE A 58 -20.32 -14.98 -4.19
C PHE A 58 -19.17 -15.34 -3.23
N VAL A 59 -18.19 -14.47 -3.09
CA VAL A 59 -17.03 -14.69 -2.20
C VAL A 59 -17.48 -14.74 -0.75
N SER A 60 -18.26 -13.77 -0.29
CA SER A 60 -18.76 -13.71 1.09
C SER A 60 -19.55 -14.96 1.48
N GLU A 61 -20.42 -15.47 0.60
CA GLU A 61 -21.16 -16.72 0.82
C GLU A 61 -20.21 -17.93 0.88
N THR A 62 -19.22 -17.97 -0.03
CA THR A 62 -18.28 -19.09 -0.14
C THR A 62 -17.37 -19.21 1.07
N ILE A 63 -16.89 -18.08 1.62
CA ILE A 63 -15.95 -18.06 2.77
C ILE A 63 -16.64 -18.09 4.12
N LYS A 64 -17.98 -18.13 4.17
CA LYS A 64 -18.72 -18.16 5.43
C LYS A 64 -18.27 -19.32 6.31
N GLY A 65 -17.84 -18.99 7.54
CA GLY A 65 -17.30 -19.95 8.51
C GLY A 65 -15.81 -20.26 8.36
N LEU A 66 -15.12 -19.64 7.41
CA LEU A 66 -13.67 -19.75 7.26
C LEU A 66 -12.97 -18.52 7.89
N ASP A 67 -11.71 -18.71 8.35
CA ASP A 67 -10.85 -17.61 8.82
C ASP A 67 -10.20 -16.91 7.62
N VAL A 68 -11.02 -16.37 6.72
CA VAL A 68 -10.63 -15.65 5.51
C VAL A 68 -11.39 -14.33 5.45
N LYS A 69 -10.69 -13.28 5.06
CA LYS A 69 -11.28 -11.95 4.87
C LYS A 69 -11.21 -11.55 3.41
N TYR A 70 -11.98 -10.54 3.03
CA TYR A 70 -11.88 -9.98 1.69
C TYR A 70 -11.85 -8.45 1.71
N ILE A 71 -11.35 -7.86 0.65
CA ILE A 71 -11.28 -6.43 0.43
C ILE A 71 -11.66 -6.09 -1.01
N ILE A 72 -12.35 -4.97 -1.19
CA ILE A 72 -12.60 -4.41 -2.52
C ILE A 72 -11.44 -3.51 -2.90
N THR A 73 -10.76 -3.87 -3.98
CA THR A 73 -9.54 -3.20 -4.46
C THR A 73 -9.83 -2.38 -5.70
N ASN A 74 -9.28 -1.18 -5.77
CA ASN A 74 -9.38 -0.35 -6.96
C ASN A 74 -8.63 -1.01 -8.12
N GLU A 75 -9.34 -1.29 -9.23
CA GLU A 75 -8.79 -1.93 -10.43
C GLU A 75 -8.43 -0.93 -11.55
N ALA A 76 -8.53 0.38 -11.31
CA ALA A 76 -8.22 1.39 -12.33
C ALA A 76 -6.86 1.13 -12.98
N GLY A 77 -6.82 1.13 -14.30
CA GLY A 77 -5.62 0.85 -15.09
C GLY A 77 -5.15 -0.62 -15.12
N ALA A 78 -5.79 -1.57 -14.42
CA ALA A 78 -5.40 -2.97 -14.47
C ALA A 78 -5.52 -3.57 -15.89
N SER A 79 -6.51 -3.15 -16.67
CA SER A 79 -6.66 -3.52 -18.07
C SER A 79 -5.53 -2.96 -18.95
N VAL A 80 -5.08 -1.73 -18.66
CA VAL A 80 -3.95 -1.11 -19.38
C VAL A 80 -2.66 -1.88 -19.10
N TYR A 81 -2.38 -2.19 -17.83
CA TYR A 81 -1.23 -3.01 -17.47
C TYR A 81 -1.27 -4.38 -18.15
N SER A 82 -2.38 -5.11 -18.01
CA SER A 82 -2.49 -6.49 -18.47
C SER A 82 -2.30 -6.66 -19.99
N ALA A 83 -2.59 -5.62 -20.78
CA ALA A 83 -2.35 -5.54 -22.21
C ALA A 83 -0.96 -4.98 -22.59
N SER A 84 -0.20 -4.47 -21.65
CA SER A 84 1.10 -3.85 -21.88
C SER A 84 2.18 -4.86 -22.26
N LYS A 85 3.24 -4.37 -22.92
CA LYS A 85 4.44 -5.18 -23.20
C LYS A 85 5.09 -5.72 -21.93
N LEU A 86 5.12 -4.90 -20.88
CA LEU A 86 5.66 -5.30 -19.59
C LEU A 86 4.93 -6.50 -19.00
N ALA A 87 3.60 -6.50 -19.02
CA ALA A 87 2.81 -7.63 -18.53
C ALA A 87 2.96 -8.89 -19.39
N ILE A 88 3.19 -8.72 -20.69
CA ILE A 88 3.50 -9.83 -21.60
C ILE A 88 4.87 -10.42 -21.26
N GLU A 89 5.87 -9.59 -20.99
CA GLU A 89 7.21 -10.03 -20.59
C GLU A 89 7.21 -10.71 -19.22
N GLU A 90 6.43 -10.20 -18.24
CA GLU A 90 6.28 -10.82 -16.92
C GLU A 90 5.56 -12.18 -16.97
N PHE A 91 4.54 -12.30 -17.83
CA PHE A 91 3.68 -13.48 -17.93
C PHE A 91 3.31 -13.81 -19.38
N PRO A 92 4.25 -14.32 -20.19
CA PRO A 92 4.05 -14.55 -21.61
C PRO A 92 2.92 -15.53 -21.91
N ASP A 93 2.75 -16.55 -21.08
CA ASP A 93 1.80 -17.66 -21.32
C ASP A 93 0.39 -17.38 -20.74
N LEU A 94 0.19 -16.22 -20.09
CA LEU A 94 -1.09 -15.88 -19.47
C LEU A 94 -1.92 -14.95 -20.36
N THR A 95 -3.24 -15.11 -20.30
CA THR A 95 -4.19 -14.20 -20.95
C THR A 95 -4.29 -12.86 -20.21
N VAL A 96 -4.87 -11.85 -20.86
CA VAL A 96 -5.05 -10.50 -20.33
C VAL A 96 -5.80 -10.52 -18.97
N GLU A 97 -6.87 -11.32 -18.89
CA GLU A 97 -7.71 -11.43 -17.69
C GLU A 97 -6.92 -12.04 -16.51
N LYS A 98 -6.08 -13.04 -16.80
CA LYS A 98 -5.23 -13.68 -15.79
C LYS A 98 -4.16 -12.71 -15.26
N ARG A 99 -3.52 -11.95 -16.16
CA ARG A 99 -2.56 -10.89 -15.77
C ARG A 99 -3.23 -9.80 -14.94
N SER A 100 -4.46 -9.39 -15.30
CA SER A 100 -5.24 -8.42 -14.54
C SER A 100 -5.54 -8.92 -13.13
N ALA A 101 -5.92 -10.19 -12.96
CA ALA A 101 -6.17 -10.78 -11.65
C ALA A 101 -4.93 -10.76 -10.74
N ILE A 102 -3.75 -11.05 -11.31
CA ILE A 102 -2.47 -10.96 -10.58
C ILE A 102 -2.20 -9.53 -10.14
N SER A 103 -2.38 -8.55 -11.04
CA SER A 103 -2.18 -7.13 -10.73
C SER A 103 -3.09 -6.66 -9.61
N ILE A 104 -4.37 -7.02 -9.62
CA ILE A 104 -5.34 -6.66 -8.58
C ILE A 104 -4.93 -7.26 -7.22
N ALA A 105 -4.46 -8.50 -7.20
CA ALA A 105 -3.98 -9.14 -5.98
C ALA A 105 -2.73 -8.42 -5.42
N ARG A 106 -1.74 -8.14 -6.27
CA ARG A 106 -0.49 -7.44 -5.90
C ARG A 106 -0.71 -6.04 -5.36
N ARG A 107 -1.77 -5.34 -5.78
CA ARG A 107 -2.11 -3.99 -5.26
C ARG A 107 -2.45 -3.98 -3.78
N VAL A 108 -2.86 -5.11 -3.22
CA VAL A 108 -3.12 -5.21 -1.78
C VAL A 108 -1.82 -5.40 -1.02
N GLU A 109 -0.88 -6.12 -1.60
CA GLU A 109 0.42 -6.40 -1.01
C GLU A 109 1.36 -5.19 -1.10
N ASP A 110 1.60 -4.68 -2.30
CA ASP A 110 2.39 -3.47 -2.56
C ASP A 110 1.77 -2.64 -3.68
N PRO A 111 0.86 -1.70 -3.34
CA PRO A 111 0.19 -0.89 -4.34
C PRO A 111 1.15 -0.01 -5.14
N LEU A 112 2.24 0.48 -4.54
CA LEU A 112 3.19 1.36 -5.24
C LEU A 112 3.96 0.60 -6.31
N SER A 113 4.51 -0.57 -5.98
CA SER A 113 5.25 -1.41 -6.94
C SER A 113 4.42 -1.84 -8.13
N GLU A 114 3.10 -1.97 -7.95
CA GLU A 114 2.20 -2.35 -9.04
C GLU A 114 1.72 -1.14 -9.84
N LEU A 115 1.35 -0.04 -9.18
CA LEU A 115 0.83 1.15 -9.85
C LEU A 115 1.87 1.88 -10.69
N VAL A 116 3.15 1.87 -10.32
CA VAL A 116 4.23 2.46 -11.12
C VAL A 116 4.43 1.81 -12.50
N LYS A 117 3.85 0.63 -12.73
CA LYS A 117 3.84 -0.07 -14.02
C LYS A 117 2.86 0.55 -15.02
N ILE A 118 1.97 1.43 -14.56
CA ILE A 118 0.89 2.03 -15.34
C ILE A 118 1.18 3.53 -15.50
N ASP A 119 1.02 4.05 -16.73
CA ASP A 119 1.09 5.50 -16.94
C ASP A 119 -0.03 6.19 -16.12
N PRO A 120 0.30 7.11 -15.22
CA PRO A 120 -0.70 7.82 -14.41
C PRO A 120 -1.81 8.47 -15.23
N LYS A 121 -1.53 8.91 -16.45
CA LYS A 121 -2.55 9.47 -17.35
C LYS A 121 -3.61 8.45 -17.76
N SER A 122 -3.28 7.17 -17.77
CA SER A 122 -4.23 6.09 -18.08
C SER A 122 -5.20 5.80 -16.94
N ILE A 123 -4.85 6.19 -15.72
CA ILE A 123 -5.72 6.07 -14.53
C ILE A 123 -6.64 7.29 -14.41
N GLY A 124 -6.18 8.44 -14.93
CA GLY A 124 -6.83 9.73 -14.81
C GLY A 124 -6.30 10.53 -13.60
N VAL A 125 -5.67 11.66 -13.89
CA VAL A 125 -5.03 12.52 -12.88
C VAL A 125 -5.79 13.79 -12.57
N GLY A 126 -6.81 14.10 -13.34
CA GLY A 126 -7.67 15.27 -13.13
C GLY A 126 -8.67 15.50 -14.25
N GLU A 127 -9.71 16.25 -13.95
CA GLU A 127 -10.80 16.56 -14.90
C GLU A 127 -10.28 17.25 -16.16
N TYR A 128 -9.33 18.18 -16.00
CA TYR A 128 -8.75 18.98 -17.09
C TYR A 128 -7.44 18.39 -17.64
N GLN A 129 -7.22 17.10 -17.49
CA GLN A 129 -6.00 16.41 -17.93
C GLN A 129 -5.64 16.69 -19.40
N TYR A 130 -6.66 16.77 -20.26
CA TYR A 130 -6.48 16.95 -21.71
C TYR A 130 -6.37 18.42 -22.14
N ASP A 131 -6.70 19.38 -21.26
CA ASP A 131 -6.69 20.80 -21.53
C ASP A 131 -5.33 21.45 -21.24
N VAL A 132 -4.42 20.74 -20.58
CA VAL A 132 -3.07 21.20 -20.26
C VAL A 132 -2.03 20.71 -21.27
N ASN A 133 -0.87 21.36 -21.30
CA ASN A 133 0.25 20.90 -22.14
C ASN A 133 0.69 19.48 -21.74
N GLN A 134 0.61 18.54 -22.68
CA GLN A 134 0.85 17.11 -22.41
C GLN A 134 2.30 16.76 -22.08
N SER A 135 3.28 17.53 -22.59
CA SER A 135 4.69 17.35 -22.23
C SER A 135 4.93 17.75 -20.77
N ASN A 136 4.48 18.94 -20.41
CA ASN A 136 4.62 19.46 -19.03
C ASN A 136 3.91 18.56 -18.03
N LEU A 137 2.70 18.07 -18.37
CA LEU A 137 1.98 17.12 -17.53
C LEU A 137 2.77 15.80 -17.34
N SER A 138 3.34 15.25 -18.41
CA SER A 138 4.14 14.03 -18.34
C SER A 138 5.37 14.21 -17.47
N ASP A 139 6.06 15.32 -17.60
CA ASP A 139 7.26 15.63 -16.81
C ASP A 139 6.92 15.82 -15.33
N ALA A 140 5.83 16.52 -15.02
CA ALA A 140 5.35 16.71 -13.65
C ALA A 140 4.93 15.38 -13.00
N LEU A 141 4.21 14.53 -13.74
CA LEU A 141 3.80 13.22 -13.25
C LEU A 141 5.00 12.29 -13.02
N LYS A 142 5.96 12.28 -13.95
CA LYS A 142 7.19 11.52 -13.78
C LYS A 142 7.95 11.97 -12.53
N TYR A 143 8.15 13.27 -12.35
CA TYR A 143 8.81 13.83 -11.16
C TYR A 143 8.06 13.45 -9.88
N THR A 144 6.73 13.51 -9.89
CA THR A 144 5.91 13.12 -8.73
C THR A 144 6.08 11.65 -8.38
N VAL A 145 6.05 10.75 -9.37
CA VAL A 145 6.26 9.31 -9.14
C VAL A 145 7.67 9.04 -8.62
N GLU A 146 8.70 9.63 -9.23
CA GLU A 146 10.07 9.52 -8.75
C GLU A 146 10.21 10.01 -7.30
N SER A 147 9.63 11.16 -6.97
CA SER A 147 9.65 11.72 -5.62
C SER A 147 8.99 10.79 -4.60
N VAL A 148 7.82 10.23 -4.92
CA VAL A 148 7.10 9.32 -4.03
C VAL A 148 7.88 8.01 -3.84
N VAL A 149 8.37 7.41 -4.93
CA VAL A 149 9.15 6.14 -4.87
C VAL A 149 10.41 6.32 -4.02
N ASN A 150 11.14 7.42 -4.22
CA ASN A 150 12.34 7.69 -3.45
C ASN A 150 12.03 7.98 -1.97
N LYS A 151 10.93 8.67 -1.68
CA LYS A 151 10.51 8.94 -0.30
C LYS A 151 10.10 7.68 0.46
N VAL A 152 9.35 6.80 -0.18
CA VAL A 152 8.93 5.50 0.40
C VAL A 152 10.13 4.56 0.58
N GLY A 153 11.03 4.56 -0.38
CA GLY A 153 12.12 3.58 -0.46
C GLY A 153 11.67 2.25 -1.05
N VAL A 154 12.61 1.47 -1.52
CA VAL A 154 12.34 0.25 -2.28
C VAL A 154 13.15 -0.93 -1.74
N ASN A 155 12.48 -2.05 -1.45
CA ASN A 155 13.14 -3.28 -1.06
C ASN A 155 13.87 -3.90 -2.26
N LEU A 156 15.20 -4.00 -2.17
CA LEU A 156 16.07 -4.52 -3.21
C LEU A 156 15.71 -5.94 -3.63
N ASN A 157 15.29 -6.77 -2.69
CA ASN A 157 15.01 -8.18 -2.96
C ASN A 157 13.66 -8.41 -3.65
N THR A 158 12.65 -7.59 -3.39
CA THR A 158 11.29 -7.76 -3.96
C THR A 158 11.01 -6.83 -5.14
N ALA A 159 11.80 -5.76 -5.30
CA ALA A 159 11.59 -4.75 -6.32
C ALA A 159 11.52 -5.30 -7.75
N SER A 160 10.57 -4.82 -8.53
CA SER A 160 10.51 -5.03 -9.98
C SER A 160 11.46 -4.07 -10.73
N SER A 161 11.76 -4.38 -11.99
CA SER A 161 12.53 -3.47 -12.86
C SER A 161 11.83 -2.11 -13.01
N SER A 162 10.51 -2.10 -13.00
CA SER A 162 9.71 -0.89 -13.14
C SER A 162 9.94 0.08 -11.99
N ILE A 163 9.81 -0.37 -10.73
CA ILE A 163 9.99 0.51 -9.58
C ILE A 163 11.46 0.94 -9.44
N LEU A 164 12.42 0.05 -9.71
CA LEU A 164 13.85 0.39 -9.70
C LEU A 164 14.21 1.48 -10.72
N SER A 165 13.48 1.58 -11.83
CA SER A 165 13.73 2.62 -12.84
C SER A 165 13.38 4.04 -12.36
N TYR A 166 12.64 4.18 -11.27
CA TYR A 166 12.31 5.46 -10.63
C TYR A 166 13.27 5.83 -9.49
N ILE A 167 14.22 4.95 -9.15
CA ILE A 167 15.24 5.26 -8.14
C ILE A 167 16.30 6.18 -8.74
N SER A 168 16.53 7.30 -8.06
CA SER A 168 17.55 8.28 -8.46
C SER A 168 18.94 7.62 -8.56
N GLY A 169 19.66 7.91 -9.63
CA GLY A 169 20.98 7.34 -9.88
C GLY A 169 21.01 6.00 -10.61
N LEU A 170 19.89 5.26 -10.71
CA LEU A 170 19.84 4.00 -11.44
C LEU A 170 19.51 4.22 -12.93
N THR A 171 20.39 3.75 -13.82
CA THR A 171 20.12 3.70 -15.26
C THR A 171 19.47 2.36 -15.64
N LYS A 172 18.81 2.29 -16.80
CA LYS A 172 18.22 1.03 -17.31
C LYS A 172 19.21 -0.13 -17.32
N LYS A 173 20.47 0.12 -17.69
CA LYS A 173 21.52 -0.91 -17.72
C LYS A 173 21.82 -1.45 -16.32
N VAL A 174 21.91 -0.55 -15.33
CA VAL A 174 22.15 -0.92 -13.93
C VAL A 174 20.93 -1.69 -13.38
N VAL A 175 19.71 -1.24 -13.67
CA VAL A 175 18.47 -1.95 -13.28
C VAL A 175 18.47 -3.38 -13.83
N THR A 176 18.78 -3.57 -15.12
CA THR A 176 18.90 -4.91 -15.70
C THR A 176 19.94 -5.76 -14.96
N SER A 177 21.13 -5.19 -14.68
CA SER A 177 22.17 -5.91 -13.92
C SER A 177 21.75 -6.26 -12.49
N ILE A 178 20.97 -5.40 -11.82
CA ILE A 178 20.38 -5.70 -10.50
C ILE A 178 19.39 -6.87 -10.61
N MET A 179 18.54 -6.87 -11.63
CA MET A 179 17.60 -7.97 -11.86
C MET A 179 18.32 -9.29 -12.15
N ASP A 180 19.35 -9.27 -12.98
CA ASP A 180 20.19 -10.44 -13.27
C ASP A 180 20.91 -10.96 -12.01
N TYR A 181 21.38 -10.06 -11.16
CA TYR A 181 22.01 -10.41 -9.88
C TYR A 181 21.00 -11.10 -8.94
N LYS A 182 19.79 -10.57 -8.84
CA LYS A 182 18.70 -11.10 -8.01
C LYS A 182 18.26 -12.50 -8.40
N THR A 183 18.40 -12.91 -9.67
CA THR A 183 18.05 -14.28 -10.10
C THR A 183 18.99 -15.33 -9.53
N LYS A 184 20.20 -14.94 -9.15
CA LYS A 184 21.26 -15.85 -8.68
C LYS A 184 21.59 -15.68 -7.19
N ASN A 185 21.37 -14.47 -6.67
CA ASN A 185 21.79 -14.08 -5.33
C ASN A 185 20.66 -13.31 -4.64
N LYS A 186 20.63 -13.38 -3.32
CA LYS A 186 19.81 -12.51 -2.49
C LYS A 186 20.70 -11.45 -1.87
N PHE A 187 20.23 -10.21 -1.81
CA PHE A 187 20.94 -9.16 -1.07
C PHE A 187 20.74 -9.36 0.43
N GLU A 188 21.84 -9.55 1.16
CA GLU A 188 21.84 -9.63 2.62
C GLU A 188 22.12 -8.28 3.26
N ARG A 189 22.86 -7.40 2.55
CA ARG A 189 23.21 -6.05 2.98
C ARG A 189 23.11 -5.05 1.83
N ARG A 190 22.89 -3.78 2.16
CA ARG A 190 22.93 -2.69 1.18
C ARG A 190 24.26 -2.59 0.43
N GLU A 191 25.36 -2.85 1.13
CA GLU A 191 26.72 -2.76 0.55
C GLU A 191 26.93 -3.70 -0.63
N GLU A 192 26.23 -4.81 -0.69
CA GLU A 192 26.35 -5.80 -1.77
C GLU A 192 25.91 -5.25 -3.14
N LEU A 193 25.18 -4.13 -3.15
CA LEU A 193 24.87 -3.43 -4.39
C LEU A 193 26.13 -3.04 -5.17
N LYS A 194 27.28 -2.81 -4.48
CA LYS A 194 28.58 -2.54 -5.12
C LYS A 194 29.09 -3.70 -5.97
N ASN A 195 28.64 -4.92 -5.70
CA ASN A 195 29.03 -6.12 -6.44
C ASN A 195 28.28 -6.27 -7.77
N VAL A 196 27.24 -5.45 -7.99
CA VAL A 196 26.44 -5.50 -9.21
C VAL A 196 27.17 -4.81 -10.36
N LYS A 197 27.24 -5.47 -11.50
CA LYS A 197 27.90 -4.93 -12.70
C LYS A 197 27.31 -3.59 -13.11
N GLY A 198 28.17 -2.59 -13.27
CA GLY A 198 27.78 -1.24 -13.71
C GLY A 198 27.41 -0.28 -12.57
N VAL A 199 27.40 -0.76 -11.33
CA VAL A 199 27.27 0.11 -10.15
C VAL A 199 28.65 0.71 -9.86
N THR A 200 28.82 1.98 -10.18
CA THR A 200 30.00 2.77 -9.82
C THR A 200 29.82 3.36 -8.41
N PRO A 201 30.90 3.81 -7.74
CA PRO A 201 30.77 4.50 -6.45
C PRO A 201 29.74 5.63 -6.46
N LYS A 202 29.74 6.44 -7.53
CA LYS A 202 28.78 7.54 -7.70
C LYS A 202 27.33 7.04 -7.81
N VAL A 203 27.08 5.98 -8.57
CA VAL A 203 25.74 5.37 -8.69
C VAL A 203 25.31 4.79 -7.36
N TYR A 204 26.21 4.13 -6.64
CA TYR A 204 25.94 3.59 -5.32
C TYR A 204 25.52 4.69 -4.35
N GLU A 205 26.31 5.75 -4.20
CA GLU A 205 26.03 6.89 -3.32
C GLU A 205 24.67 7.53 -3.63
N GLN A 206 24.33 7.71 -4.90
CA GLN A 206 23.08 8.33 -5.30
C GLN A 206 21.84 7.45 -5.06
N ALA A 207 21.97 6.13 -5.16
CA ALA A 207 20.83 5.23 -5.12
C ALA A 207 20.59 4.58 -3.75
N ILE A 208 21.68 4.36 -2.98
CA ILE A 208 21.61 3.49 -1.80
C ILE A 208 20.70 4.02 -0.69
N GLY A 209 20.57 5.33 -0.56
CA GLY A 209 19.68 5.98 0.39
C GLY A 209 18.20 5.63 0.20
N PHE A 210 17.80 5.25 -1.02
CA PHE A 210 16.42 4.91 -1.39
C PHE A 210 16.17 3.40 -1.44
N LEU A 211 17.21 2.58 -1.25
CA LEU A 211 17.09 1.13 -1.29
C LEU A 211 17.09 0.55 0.13
N ARG A 212 16.32 -0.49 0.35
CA ARG A 212 16.15 -1.14 1.66
C ARG A 212 16.44 -2.63 1.54
N VAL A 213 16.97 -3.21 2.62
CA VAL A 213 17.16 -4.66 2.77
C VAL A 213 16.59 -5.07 4.13
N PRO A 214 15.26 -5.32 4.23
CA PRO A 214 14.62 -5.61 5.52
C PRO A 214 15.16 -6.85 6.23
N THR A 215 15.73 -7.77 5.48
CA THR A 215 16.31 -9.03 6.01
C THR A 215 17.78 -8.91 6.42
N SER A 216 18.35 -7.69 6.35
CA SER A 216 19.75 -7.46 6.73
C SER A 216 19.97 -7.69 8.24
N THR A 217 21.15 -8.18 8.57
CA THR A 217 21.63 -8.24 9.96
C THR A 217 21.89 -6.86 10.55
N ASN A 218 22.13 -5.86 9.70
CA ASN A 218 22.23 -4.47 10.10
C ASN A 218 20.86 -3.80 9.97
N ILE A 219 20.21 -3.53 11.10
CA ILE A 219 18.86 -2.92 11.13
C ILE A 219 18.82 -1.58 10.38
N LEU A 220 19.93 -0.82 10.36
CA LEU A 220 20.02 0.45 9.63
C LEU A 220 19.81 0.27 8.11
N ASP A 221 20.04 -0.92 7.55
CA ASP A 221 19.78 -1.21 6.14
C ASP A 221 18.28 -1.21 5.79
N ASN A 222 17.41 -1.22 6.78
CA ASN A 222 15.95 -1.07 6.62
C ASN A 222 15.45 0.35 6.95
N THR A 223 16.33 1.33 7.10
CA THR A 223 15.96 2.72 7.41
C THR A 223 16.24 3.66 6.22
N GLY A 224 15.79 4.91 6.29
CA GLY A 224 16.16 5.96 5.33
C GLY A 224 17.56 6.53 5.53
N ILE A 225 18.25 6.16 6.61
CA ILE A 225 19.58 6.65 6.90
C ILE A 225 20.57 6.20 5.82
N HIS A 226 21.28 7.16 5.24
CA HIS A 226 22.32 6.85 4.27
C HIS A 226 23.49 6.11 4.92
N PRO A 227 24.13 5.10 4.28
CA PRO A 227 25.23 4.35 4.89
C PRO A 227 26.40 5.19 5.38
N GLU A 228 26.65 6.35 4.77
CA GLU A 228 27.66 7.31 5.24
C GLU A 228 27.41 7.80 6.66
N ASN A 229 26.13 7.92 7.03
CA ASN A 229 25.70 8.41 8.34
C ASN A 229 25.53 7.30 9.38
N TYR A 230 25.86 6.03 9.07
CA TYR A 230 25.72 4.93 10.04
C TYR A 230 26.57 5.12 11.29
N ASN A 231 27.77 5.66 11.12
CA ASN A 231 28.63 5.96 12.27
C ASN A 231 28.05 7.08 13.13
N ASP A 232 27.47 8.09 12.52
CA ASP A 232 26.84 9.18 13.25
C ASP A 232 25.54 8.72 13.92
N ALA A 233 24.76 7.87 13.26
CA ALA A 233 23.61 7.23 13.90
C ALA A 233 24.00 6.41 15.13
N LYS A 234 25.10 5.66 15.08
CA LYS A 234 25.62 4.93 16.25
C LYS A 234 26.02 5.89 17.39
N LYS A 235 26.74 6.99 17.11
CA LYS A 235 27.08 8.00 18.13
C LYS A 235 25.83 8.59 18.80
N VAL A 236 24.79 8.89 18.02
CA VAL A 236 23.51 9.40 18.53
C VAL A 236 22.84 8.37 19.45
N LEU A 237 22.80 7.10 19.04
CA LEU A 237 22.23 6.01 19.84
C LEU A 237 23.02 5.77 21.12
N ASP A 238 24.36 5.76 21.04
CA ASP A 238 25.25 5.58 22.20
C ASP A 238 25.07 6.71 23.22
N TYR A 239 24.97 7.96 22.76
CA TYR A 239 24.71 9.12 23.62
C TYR A 239 23.35 9.00 24.33
N LEU A 240 22.32 8.58 23.60
CA LEU A 240 20.98 8.38 24.16
C LEU A 240 20.85 7.07 24.95
N LYS A 241 21.90 6.24 24.98
CA LYS A 241 21.94 4.91 25.63
C LYS A 241 20.84 3.98 25.11
N LEU A 242 20.60 4.01 23.80
CA LEU A 242 19.61 3.21 23.12
C LEU A 242 20.28 2.08 22.30
N ASP A 243 19.75 0.86 22.44
CA ASP A 243 20.16 -0.25 21.59
C ASP A 243 19.29 -0.29 20.31
N ILE A 244 19.91 -0.34 19.15
CA ILE A 244 19.20 -0.38 17.87
C ILE A 244 18.28 -1.59 17.75
N SER A 245 18.54 -2.70 18.46
CA SER A 245 17.66 -3.87 18.51
C SER A 245 16.27 -3.56 19.09
N ASP A 246 16.17 -2.48 19.86
CA ASP A 246 14.94 -2.05 20.51
C ASP A 246 14.12 -1.03 19.70
N ILE A 247 14.49 -0.79 18.44
CA ILE A 247 13.92 0.24 17.55
C ILE A 247 12.39 0.21 17.42
N TYR A 248 11.77 -0.96 17.62
CA TYR A 248 10.31 -1.11 17.55
C TYR A 248 9.62 -0.96 18.91
N LYS A 249 10.36 -0.80 20.01
CA LYS A 249 9.79 -0.66 21.35
C LYS A 249 9.26 0.77 21.61
N PRO A 250 8.15 0.92 22.35
CA PRO A 250 7.61 2.24 22.70
C PRO A 250 8.59 3.13 23.47
N GLU A 251 9.41 2.53 24.34
CA GLU A 251 10.42 3.24 25.15
C GLU A 251 11.49 3.86 24.26
N PHE A 252 11.94 3.15 23.22
CA PHE A 252 12.90 3.65 22.24
C PHE A 252 12.33 4.88 21.50
N LYS A 253 11.09 4.79 21.03
CA LYS A 253 10.40 5.91 20.36
C LYS A 253 10.22 7.11 21.29
N SER A 254 9.83 6.88 22.53
CA SER A 254 9.67 7.95 23.52
C SER A 254 10.99 8.66 23.82
N ALA A 255 12.09 7.93 23.94
CA ALA A 255 13.41 8.50 24.16
C ALA A 255 13.86 9.37 22.99
N LEU A 256 13.66 8.92 21.75
CA LEU A 256 13.97 9.71 20.56
C LEU A 256 13.09 10.96 20.43
N THR A 257 11.79 10.84 20.72
CA THR A 257 10.85 11.98 20.65
C THR A 257 11.20 13.09 21.64
N ASN A 258 11.72 12.71 22.82
CA ASN A 258 12.12 13.64 23.86
C ASN A 258 13.59 14.11 23.76
N ALA A 259 14.33 13.64 22.75
CA ALA A 259 15.73 14.00 22.57
C ALA A 259 15.88 15.48 22.16
N ASP A 260 16.75 16.19 22.84
CA ASP A 260 17.12 17.57 22.51
C ASP A 260 18.19 17.53 21.41
N VAL A 261 17.80 17.87 20.18
CA VAL A 261 18.65 17.82 18.98
C VAL A 261 19.92 18.63 19.14
N ASP A 262 19.84 19.82 19.75
CA ASP A 262 20.99 20.72 19.91
C ASP A 262 22.01 20.16 20.90
N LYS A 263 21.55 19.56 21.99
CA LYS A 263 22.40 18.86 22.96
C LYS A 263 23.06 17.63 22.36
N VAL A 264 22.27 16.79 21.66
CA VAL A 264 22.80 15.61 20.99
C VAL A 264 23.87 16.03 19.97
N SER A 265 23.62 17.07 19.19
CA SER A 265 24.56 17.61 18.20
C SER A 265 25.87 18.05 18.84
N SER A 266 25.81 18.83 19.93
CA SER A 266 27.01 19.34 20.62
C SER A 266 27.84 18.22 21.26
N GLU A 267 27.19 17.23 21.88
CA GLU A 267 27.89 16.15 22.58
C GLU A 267 28.42 15.06 21.64
N THR A 268 27.75 14.80 20.53
CA THR A 268 28.17 13.80 19.54
C THR A 268 29.08 14.36 18.44
N ASN A 269 29.23 15.69 18.38
CA ASN A 269 29.90 16.40 17.29
C ASN A 269 29.37 16.05 15.89
N VAL A 270 28.03 15.85 15.81
CA VAL A 270 27.29 15.60 14.57
C VAL A 270 26.44 16.83 14.28
N ASN A 271 26.35 17.22 13.01
CA ASN A 271 25.54 18.38 12.61
C ASN A 271 24.08 18.23 13.06
N ALA A 272 23.49 19.30 13.60
CA ALA A 272 22.11 19.27 14.12
C ALA A 272 21.06 18.83 13.09
N TYR A 273 21.21 19.21 11.82
CA TYR A 273 20.33 18.74 10.75
C TYR A 273 20.45 17.23 10.56
N THR A 274 21.68 16.70 10.56
CA THR A 274 21.93 15.25 10.45
C THR A 274 21.36 14.49 11.64
N VAL A 275 21.50 15.04 12.85
CA VAL A 275 20.89 14.46 14.07
C VAL A 275 19.37 14.42 13.95
N ALA A 276 18.74 15.52 13.51
CA ALA A 276 17.28 15.58 13.33
C ALA A 276 16.79 14.55 12.27
N ASP A 277 17.51 14.42 11.17
CA ASP A 277 17.18 13.43 10.12
C ASP A 277 17.35 12.00 10.63
N ILE A 278 18.45 11.70 11.35
CA ILE A 278 18.67 10.39 11.97
C ILE A 278 17.54 10.05 12.95
N ILE A 279 17.19 10.98 13.85
CA ILE A 279 16.09 10.76 14.81
C ILE A 279 14.78 10.51 14.08
N LYS A 280 14.47 11.29 13.06
CA LYS A 280 13.26 11.12 12.26
C LYS A 280 13.18 9.74 11.59
N GLU A 281 14.28 9.28 10.99
CA GLU A 281 14.34 7.97 10.34
C GLU A 281 14.30 6.81 11.34
N LEU A 282 14.86 6.98 12.53
CA LEU A 282 14.80 5.98 13.60
C LEU A 282 13.43 5.93 14.30
N LEU A 283 12.66 7.01 14.30
CA LEU A 283 11.27 7.00 14.78
C LEU A 283 10.34 6.17 13.92
N SER A 284 10.67 6.06 12.62
CA SER A 284 9.84 5.37 11.63
C SER A 284 10.68 4.40 10.77
N PRO A 285 11.40 3.43 11.38
CA PRO A 285 12.30 2.53 10.65
C PRO A 285 11.52 1.63 9.70
N GLY A 286 11.88 1.68 8.42
CA GLY A 286 11.21 0.88 7.40
C GLY A 286 9.75 1.21 7.19
N LEU A 287 9.24 2.24 7.84
CA LEU A 287 7.85 2.65 7.72
C LEU A 287 7.65 3.37 6.38
N ASP A 288 6.78 2.80 5.60
CA ASP A 288 6.17 3.51 4.50
C ASP A 288 5.33 4.68 5.07
N PRO A 289 5.45 5.91 4.55
CA PRO A 289 4.60 7.02 5.00
C PRO A 289 3.09 6.71 4.94
N ARG A 290 2.72 5.66 4.20
CA ARG A 290 1.34 5.16 4.11
C ARG A 290 0.89 4.37 5.34
N ASP A 291 1.82 3.88 6.16
CA ASP A 291 1.50 3.11 7.38
C ASP A 291 0.90 3.99 8.49
N GLU A 292 1.05 5.32 8.38
CA GLU A 292 0.33 6.29 9.21
C GLU A 292 -1.16 6.41 8.85
N LEU A 293 -1.54 5.89 7.67
CA LEU A 293 -2.93 5.85 7.27
C LEU A 293 -3.68 4.75 8.03
N PRO A 294 -4.98 4.94 8.30
CA PRO A 294 -5.77 3.92 8.96
C PRO A 294 -5.76 2.62 8.15
N ALA A 295 -5.64 1.49 8.86
CA ALA A 295 -5.67 0.18 8.25
C ALA A 295 -6.93 -0.02 7.38
N PRO A 296 -6.83 -0.71 6.24
CA PRO A 296 -7.97 -0.95 5.38
C PRO A 296 -9.02 -1.79 6.10
N PHE A 297 -10.30 -1.47 5.85
CA PHE A 297 -11.41 -2.21 6.42
C PHE A 297 -11.57 -3.56 5.71
N LEU A 298 -11.16 -4.64 6.39
CA LEU A 298 -11.31 -6.00 5.87
C LEU A 298 -12.70 -6.54 6.21
N LYS A 299 -13.40 -7.07 5.22
CA LYS A 299 -14.76 -7.60 5.34
C LYS A 299 -14.75 -9.11 5.50
N SER A 300 -15.66 -9.63 6.30
CA SER A 300 -15.96 -11.06 6.42
C SER A 300 -17.38 -11.41 5.99
N ASN A 301 -18.31 -10.45 6.11
CA ASN A 301 -19.72 -10.61 5.78
C ASN A 301 -20.26 -9.38 5.07
N ILE A 302 -21.29 -9.58 4.25
CA ILE A 302 -22.10 -8.49 3.70
C ILE A 302 -23.22 -8.20 4.69
N LEU A 303 -23.34 -6.92 5.08
CA LEU A 303 -24.48 -6.42 5.84
C LEU A 303 -25.51 -5.89 4.85
N THR A 304 -26.75 -6.35 5.02
CA THR A 304 -27.91 -5.77 4.33
C THR A 304 -28.67 -4.86 5.30
N ILE A 305 -29.57 -4.03 4.77
CA ILE A 305 -30.43 -3.17 5.61
C ILE A 305 -31.25 -3.98 6.61
N ASN A 306 -31.63 -5.22 6.24
CA ASN A 306 -32.46 -6.12 7.08
C ASN A 306 -31.65 -6.75 8.24
N ASP A 307 -30.32 -6.72 8.15
CA ASP A 307 -29.45 -7.27 9.21
C ASP A 307 -29.21 -6.24 10.32
N LEU A 308 -29.64 -4.98 10.11
CA LEU A 308 -29.46 -3.92 11.08
C LEU A 308 -30.49 -4.00 12.20
N THR A 309 -30.01 -4.00 13.44
CA THR A 309 -30.84 -3.95 14.65
C THR A 309 -30.51 -2.67 15.44
N VAL A 310 -31.52 -2.15 16.14
CA VAL A 310 -31.33 -0.98 17.02
C VAL A 310 -30.35 -1.30 18.12
N GLY A 311 -29.32 -0.46 18.28
CA GLY A 311 -28.25 -0.67 19.26
C GLY A 311 -27.04 -1.43 18.72
N MET A 312 -27.04 -1.84 17.45
CA MET A 312 -25.90 -2.50 16.82
C MET A 312 -24.73 -1.49 16.66
N GLU A 313 -23.55 -1.91 17.08
CA GLU A 313 -22.31 -1.15 16.87
C GLU A 313 -21.72 -1.47 15.50
N LEU A 314 -21.48 -0.45 14.70
CA LEU A 314 -20.96 -0.58 13.34
C LEU A 314 -19.73 0.31 13.14
N THR A 315 -18.78 -0.20 12.40
CA THR A 315 -17.64 0.59 11.92
C THR A 315 -17.97 1.16 10.55
N GLY A 316 -17.71 2.45 10.33
CA GLY A 316 -17.98 3.10 9.05
C GLY A 316 -16.91 4.11 8.67
N THR A 317 -16.85 4.43 7.36
CA THR A 317 -15.95 5.44 6.82
C THR A 317 -16.70 6.75 6.62
N VAL A 318 -16.20 7.84 7.18
CA VAL A 318 -16.74 9.19 6.93
C VAL A 318 -16.45 9.60 5.49
N ARG A 319 -17.49 9.79 4.68
CA ARG A 319 -17.38 10.15 3.27
C ARG A 319 -17.48 11.65 3.02
N ASN A 320 -18.29 12.33 3.82
CA ASN A 320 -18.49 13.76 3.70
C ASN A 320 -18.95 14.35 5.03
N VAL A 321 -18.56 15.58 5.31
CA VAL A 321 -18.99 16.33 6.49
C VAL A 321 -19.70 17.62 6.00
N ALA A 322 -20.94 17.80 6.41
CA ALA A 322 -21.75 18.96 6.15
C ALA A 322 -22.02 19.74 7.44
N SER A 323 -22.53 20.96 7.33
CA SER A 323 -22.84 21.81 8.50
C SER A 323 -23.85 21.20 9.49
N PHE A 324 -24.66 20.26 9.02
CA PHE A 324 -25.70 19.56 9.81
C PHE A 324 -25.29 18.16 10.26
N GLY A 325 -24.15 17.62 9.85
CA GLY A 325 -23.68 16.28 10.25
C GLY A 325 -22.68 15.63 9.30
N ALA A 326 -22.35 14.37 9.53
CA ALA A 326 -21.43 13.59 8.71
C ALA A 326 -22.13 12.46 7.97
N PHE A 327 -21.75 12.22 6.72
CA PHE A 327 -22.19 11.07 5.92
C PHE A 327 -21.20 9.93 6.12
N ILE A 328 -21.68 8.82 6.67
CA ILE A 328 -20.87 7.67 7.01
C ILE A 328 -21.28 6.50 6.13
N ASP A 329 -20.29 5.90 5.47
CA ASP A 329 -20.46 4.66 4.71
C ASP A 329 -20.16 3.49 5.63
N ILE A 330 -21.18 2.72 5.97
CA ILE A 330 -21.09 1.54 6.82
C ILE A 330 -21.06 0.24 6.01
N GLY A 331 -20.83 0.32 4.70
CA GLY A 331 -20.69 -0.84 3.81
C GLY A 331 -21.97 -1.61 3.50
N LEU A 332 -23.14 -0.97 3.64
CA LEU A 332 -24.43 -1.61 3.33
C LEU A 332 -24.64 -1.76 1.82
N HIS A 333 -25.14 -2.91 1.42
CA HIS A 333 -25.60 -3.18 0.07
C HIS A 333 -27.14 -3.07 -0.02
N GLY A 334 -27.63 -2.15 -0.88
CA GLY A 334 -29.06 -2.05 -1.21
C GLY A 334 -29.44 -3.00 -2.34
N SER A 335 -30.65 -3.58 -2.29
CA SER A 335 -31.23 -4.36 -3.39
C SER A 335 -31.43 -3.51 -4.65
N SER A 336 -31.23 -4.11 -5.81
CA SER A 336 -31.04 -3.51 -7.14
C SER A 336 -32.23 -2.79 -7.79
N THR A 337 -33.27 -2.40 -7.07
CA THR A 337 -34.50 -1.79 -7.66
C THR A 337 -34.82 -0.38 -7.20
N THR A 338 -34.07 0.18 -6.30
CA THR A 338 -34.25 1.60 -5.93
C THR A 338 -32.89 2.28 -5.83
N ARG A 339 -32.80 3.50 -6.40
CA ARG A 339 -31.67 4.42 -6.21
C ARG A 339 -31.08 4.22 -4.82
N SER A 340 -29.81 3.78 -4.79
CA SER A 340 -29.01 3.53 -3.59
C SER A 340 -29.59 4.29 -2.39
N PRO A 341 -30.16 3.65 -1.37
CA PRO A 341 -30.39 4.35 -0.14
C PRO A 341 -28.99 4.58 0.45
N ARG A 342 -28.38 5.68 0.09
CA ARG A 342 -27.35 6.27 0.94
C ARG A 342 -28.09 6.51 2.24
N MET A 343 -27.92 5.60 3.20
CA MET A 343 -28.42 5.84 4.54
C MET A 343 -27.74 7.09 5.02
N ARG A 344 -28.45 8.21 4.92
CA ARG A 344 -28.08 9.50 5.43
C ARG A 344 -28.42 9.50 6.92
N SER A 345 -27.68 8.74 7.72
CA SER A 345 -27.63 9.05 9.13
C SER A 345 -26.69 10.23 9.31
N ALA A 346 -27.24 11.42 9.21
CA ALA A 346 -26.53 12.61 9.61
C ALA A 346 -26.41 12.56 11.13
N LEU A 347 -25.21 12.27 11.64
CA LEU A 347 -24.92 12.45 13.06
C LEU A 347 -24.83 13.94 13.35
N PRO A 348 -25.48 14.45 14.39
CA PRO A 348 -25.35 15.84 14.80
C PRO A 348 -23.87 16.17 15.06
N LEU A 349 -23.39 17.32 14.64
CA LEU A 349 -22.00 17.79 14.83
C LEU A 349 -21.53 17.72 16.31
N ARG A 350 -22.44 17.70 17.27
CA ARG A 350 -22.14 17.59 18.72
C ARG A 350 -21.67 16.19 19.13
N GLU A 351 -21.99 15.17 18.34
CA GLU A 351 -21.60 13.76 18.60
C GLU A 351 -20.29 13.35 17.90
N ILE A 352 -19.73 14.26 17.08
CA ILE A 352 -18.46 14.04 16.41
C ILE A 352 -17.33 14.38 17.40
N PRO A 353 -16.39 13.46 17.70
CA PRO A 353 -15.26 13.72 18.59
C PRO A 353 -14.47 14.97 18.22
N ALA A 354 -13.98 15.72 19.20
CA ALA A 354 -13.33 17.03 19.00
C ALA A 354 -12.12 16.98 18.04
N GLY A 355 -11.39 15.87 17.99
CA GLY A 355 -10.29 15.64 17.05
C GLY A 355 -10.70 15.56 15.56
N MET A 356 -12.00 15.35 15.27
CA MET A 356 -12.51 15.34 13.91
C MET A 356 -12.99 16.70 13.42
N ARG A 357 -13.07 17.71 14.29
CA ARG A 357 -13.57 19.06 13.94
C ARG A 357 -12.51 19.92 13.23
N THR A 358 -11.27 19.47 13.19
CA THR A 358 -10.14 20.23 12.63
C THR A 358 -9.70 19.79 11.23
N CYS A 359 -10.48 19.01 10.51
CA CYS A 359 -10.27 18.85 9.07
C CYS A 359 -10.70 20.15 8.37
N SER A 360 -9.75 21.09 8.24
CA SER A 360 -9.86 22.23 7.34
C SER A 360 -10.11 21.71 5.91
N ALA A 361 -11.17 22.20 5.29
CA ALA A 361 -11.49 21.97 3.90
C ALA A 361 -10.32 22.42 3.00
N PHE A 362 -9.51 21.46 2.56
CA PHE A 362 -8.76 21.63 1.32
C PHE A 362 -9.47 20.84 0.24
N PRO A 363 -9.85 21.44 -0.87
CA PRO A 363 -10.35 20.71 -2.02
C PRO A 363 -9.16 19.94 -2.60
N TRP A 364 -9.36 18.68 -2.97
CA TRP A 364 -8.45 17.76 -3.64
C TRP A 364 -7.80 16.68 -2.76
N TYR A 365 -8.46 15.51 -2.81
CA TYR A 365 -7.89 14.20 -2.53
C TYR A 365 -7.22 13.98 -1.17
N HIS A 366 -8.04 13.77 -0.14
CA HIS A 366 -7.60 13.04 1.05
C HIS A 366 -8.36 11.71 1.15
N PRO A 367 -7.67 10.57 1.29
CA PRO A 367 -8.31 9.38 1.81
C PRO A 367 -8.81 9.73 3.22
N SER A 368 -10.12 9.66 3.40
CA SER A 368 -10.74 9.94 4.71
C SER A 368 -10.23 8.93 5.73
N PRO A 369 -9.81 9.34 6.92
CA PRO A 369 -9.41 8.42 7.96
C PRO A 369 -10.59 7.48 8.31
N ALA A 370 -10.32 6.20 8.43
CA ALA A 370 -11.26 5.26 9.00
C ALA A 370 -11.46 5.64 10.47
N VAL A 371 -12.69 5.94 10.82
CA VAL A 371 -13.05 6.31 12.17
C VAL A 371 -13.84 5.17 12.77
N SER A 372 -13.26 4.49 13.76
CA SER A 372 -14.01 3.60 14.62
C SER A 372 -14.85 4.45 15.60
N GLY A 373 -16.14 4.55 15.35
CA GLY A 373 -17.09 5.24 16.20
C GLY A 373 -18.23 4.30 16.59
N VAL A 374 -18.55 4.27 17.87
CA VAL A 374 -19.73 3.57 18.40
C VAL A 374 -20.96 4.38 18.03
N LEU A 375 -21.77 3.86 17.13
CA LEU A 375 -23.08 4.45 16.78
C LEU A 375 -24.12 3.93 17.74
N ARG A 376 -24.50 4.71 18.75
CA ARG A 376 -25.72 4.46 19.53
C ARG A 376 -26.87 5.24 18.91
N GLN A 377 -27.87 4.54 18.45
CA GLN A 377 -29.13 5.14 18.03
C GLN A 377 -29.96 5.42 19.29
N ASN A 378 -30.01 6.69 19.72
CA ASN A 378 -31.00 7.13 20.69
C ASN A 378 -32.35 7.35 19.98
N ARG A 379 -33.43 6.99 20.65
CA ARG A 379 -34.82 7.09 20.19
C ARG A 379 -35.19 8.51 19.77
#